data_ad0ccdbe9555cd10ddaa445f5624670e
#
_entry.id   ad0ccdbe9555cd10ddaa445f5624670e
#
_cell.length_a   1.000
_cell.length_b   1.000
_cell.length_c   1.000
_cell.angle_alpha   90.00
_cell.angle_beta   90.00
_cell.angle_gamma   90.00
#
_symmetry.space_group_name_H-M   'P 1'
#
loop_
_entity.id
_entity.type
_entity.pdbx_description
1 polymer ?
#
loop_
_entity_poly.entity_id
_entity_poly.type
_entity_poly.pdbx_seq_one_letter_code
_entity_poly.pdbx_strand_id
1 'polypeptide(L)'
;MRLNNLIGIETLTQDRSLKANNKGNERRTSSYLRGSLATDYRQAMLKDNLGNSRDTLSLANVDVDAKGQVKQDNYDLGFRVSIGHYQDLLPDSDKSNDQIRYLNFSASSEDNLYQLKVGRQRSRGKGIFGRFDGVILSSEFSEGMQVNVVAGYPVTSSKVTKLDPERQFYGLSLDIDDSWQDIDFSIFVFEQSINNLTDRRAVGGELSYFKDSVSVYSLVDYDIFFKELNALLFSGSYSTKSAQRYSWSVNYRKNPYVGTRNALIGQSVDSFAELQNLFIDDEDILDLALDRTLTSKTASLQFFQPINDRYDVSASLTWMNLSSAPESGGVPAISESGGQYYANAYLSAKNLYSEHDTNSFGFRYSQLSQSQVYSLYATSRYRFDNGISITPKLRFDNRSNDNGTSQLSISPTFRVQYQSRKHYLYGDFGGIFYNSKSDFVTSQKTSIYFLYLGYRYYFGG
;
A
#
# COMPACT_ATOMS: atom_id res chain seq x y z
N MET A 1 -5.85 12.99 4.36
CA MET A 1 -5.48 11.95 3.38
C MET A 1 -4.19 11.30 3.87
N ARG A 2 -4.19 10.00 4.16
CA ARG A 2 -3.01 9.29 4.69
C ARG A 2 -2.04 9.00 3.56
N LEU A 3 -0.91 9.70 3.51
CA LEU A 3 0.22 9.44 2.61
C LEU A 3 0.97 8.12 2.92
N ASN A 4 0.54 7.37 3.92
CA ASN A 4 1.21 6.13 4.35
C ASN A 4 0.94 4.89 3.48
N ASN A 5 0.15 5.00 2.42
CA ASN A 5 -0.15 3.87 1.53
C ASN A 5 0.61 3.90 0.19
N LEU A 6 1.50 4.86 -0.03
CA LEU A 6 2.23 4.99 -1.30
C LEU A 6 3.61 4.32 -1.32
N ILE A 7 4.13 3.94 -0.17
CA ILE A 7 5.37 3.17 -0.09
C ILE A 7 5.09 1.95 0.78
N GLY A 8 4.48 0.93 0.18
CA GLY A 8 4.40 -0.41 0.77
C GLY A 8 5.77 -1.09 0.76
N ILE A 9 6.77 -0.48 1.40
CA ILE A 9 7.95 -1.21 1.85
C ILE A 9 7.56 -1.83 3.20
N GLU A 10 6.63 -2.76 3.17
CA GLU A 10 6.64 -3.81 4.17
C GLU A 10 7.89 -4.64 3.85
N THR A 11 8.81 -4.57 4.75
CA THR A 11 10.09 -5.26 4.80
C THR A 11 10.03 -6.62 4.10
N LEU A 12 10.83 -6.76 3.04
CA LEU A 12 11.16 -8.01 2.33
C LEU A 12 11.80 -9.09 3.26
N THR A 13 11.75 -8.90 4.56
CA THR A 13 12.45 -9.72 5.57
C THR A 13 11.58 -10.80 6.22
N GLN A 14 10.38 -11.11 5.74
CA GLN A 14 9.53 -12.05 6.49
C GLN A 14 9.16 -13.37 5.80
N ASP A 15 9.76 -13.74 4.70
CA ASP A 15 9.56 -15.10 4.17
C ASP A 15 10.87 -15.93 3.97
N ARG A 16 12.02 -15.41 4.38
CA ARG A 16 13.20 -16.26 4.64
C ARG A 16 13.09 -16.88 6.03
N SER A 17 12.02 -17.59 6.33
CA SER A 17 11.99 -18.41 7.53
C SER A 17 12.71 -19.72 7.28
N LEU A 18 14.03 -19.70 7.61
CA LEU A 18 14.71 -20.85 8.13
C LEU A 18 14.66 -22.13 7.24
N LYS A 19 15.44 -22.20 6.18
CA LYS A 19 16.04 -23.49 5.79
C LYS A 19 16.98 -23.92 6.92
N ALA A 20 16.42 -24.40 8.02
CA ALA A 20 17.18 -25.09 9.02
C ALA A 20 17.44 -26.50 8.51
N ASN A 21 18.71 -26.77 8.16
CA ASN A 21 19.22 -28.12 8.02
C ASN A 21 18.97 -28.90 9.33
N ASN A 22 17.89 -29.68 9.37
CA ASN A 22 17.71 -30.72 10.36
C ASN A 22 17.35 -32.02 9.65
N LYS A 23 18.36 -32.77 9.29
CA LYS A 23 18.26 -34.22 9.08
C LYS A 23 18.02 -34.87 10.44
N GLY A 24 16.78 -35.03 10.80
CA GLY A 24 16.31 -35.79 11.94
C GLY A 24 14.91 -36.29 11.64
N ASN A 25 14.79 -37.61 11.44
CA ASN A 25 13.54 -38.34 11.23
C ASN A 25 12.64 -38.29 12.48
N GLU A 26 11.96 -37.18 12.71
CA GLU A 26 10.78 -37.14 13.59
C GLU A 26 9.60 -36.67 12.74
N ARG A 27 8.60 -37.57 12.60
CA ARG A 27 7.29 -37.25 12.00
C ARG A 27 6.70 -36.04 12.71
N ARG A 28 6.76 -34.88 12.05
CA ARG A 28 6.26 -33.62 12.62
C ARG A 28 4.93 -33.26 12.01
N THR A 29 3.86 -33.82 12.54
CA THR A 29 2.53 -33.25 12.32
C THR A 29 2.39 -32.01 13.18
N SER A 30 2.26 -30.85 12.56
CA SER A 30 1.99 -29.61 13.26
C SER A 30 0.83 -28.88 12.59
N SER A 31 -0.02 -28.26 13.39
CA SER A 31 -1.09 -27.42 12.87
C SER A 31 -1.17 -26.13 13.65
N TYR A 32 -1.50 -25.07 12.98
CA TYR A 32 -1.87 -23.83 13.64
C TYR A 32 -3.07 -23.16 12.96
N LEU A 33 -3.83 -22.47 13.76
CA LEU A 33 -4.86 -21.53 13.33
C LEU A 33 -4.64 -20.22 14.09
N ARG A 34 -4.49 -19.11 13.37
CA ARG A 34 -4.36 -17.79 13.97
C ARG A 34 -5.13 -16.76 13.18
N GLY A 35 -5.63 -15.76 13.88
CA GLY A 35 -6.35 -14.69 13.22
C GLY A 35 -6.76 -13.60 14.16
N SER A 36 -7.57 -12.69 13.64
CA SER A 36 -8.16 -11.59 14.40
C SER A 36 -9.57 -11.27 13.92
N LEU A 37 -10.39 -10.85 14.86
CA LEU A 37 -11.66 -10.17 14.64
C LEU A 37 -11.46 -8.72 15.08
N ALA A 38 -11.75 -7.76 14.20
CA ALA A 38 -11.61 -6.35 14.51
C ALA A 38 -12.90 -5.60 14.20
N THR A 39 -13.21 -4.61 15.01
CA THR A 39 -14.25 -3.64 14.75
C THR A 39 -13.73 -2.24 15.03
N ASP A 40 -14.09 -1.27 14.21
CA ASP A 40 -13.80 0.13 14.47
C ASP A 40 -14.97 1.03 14.09
N TYR A 41 -15.10 2.11 14.85
CA TYR A 41 -16.03 3.20 14.61
C TYR A 41 -15.25 4.50 14.46
N ARG A 42 -15.65 5.30 13.48
CA ARG A 42 -15.02 6.60 13.17
C ARG A 42 -16.09 7.65 12.95
N GLN A 43 -15.96 8.73 13.67
CA GLN A 43 -16.82 9.91 13.51
C GLN A 43 -15.95 11.16 13.34
N ALA A 44 -16.36 12.05 12.45
CA ALA A 44 -15.83 13.39 12.37
C ALA A 44 -16.96 14.40 12.10
N MET A 45 -16.90 15.52 12.79
CA MET A 45 -17.85 16.62 12.73
C MET A 45 -17.11 17.90 12.35
N LEU A 46 -17.61 18.60 11.35
CA LEU A 46 -17.15 19.92 10.95
C LEU A 46 -18.02 20.97 11.61
N LYS A 47 -17.40 22.02 12.17
CA LYS A 47 -18.05 23.21 12.67
C LYS A 47 -17.53 24.43 11.90
N ASP A 48 -18.43 25.16 11.27
CA ASP A 48 -18.11 26.36 10.50
C ASP A 48 -17.98 27.62 11.39
N ASN A 49 -17.65 28.74 10.77
CA ASN A 49 -17.51 30.04 11.42
C ASN A 49 -18.85 30.66 11.92
N LEU A 50 -19.99 30.17 11.44
CA LEU A 50 -21.34 30.58 11.86
C LEU A 50 -21.85 29.73 13.02
N GLY A 51 -21.09 28.70 13.42
CA GLY A 51 -21.45 27.79 14.51
C GLY A 51 -22.28 26.57 14.05
N ASN A 52 -22.57 26.44 12.75
CA ASN A 52 -23.28 25.28 12.22
C ASN A 52 -22.37 24.04 12.29
N SER A 53 -22.94 22.93 12.69
CA SER A 53 -22.22 21.66 12.77
C SER A 53 -22.84 20.63 11.84
N ARG A 54 -21.99 19.83 11.19
CA ARG A 54 -22.43 18.68 10.39
C ARG A 54 -21.45 17.53 10.51
N ASP A 55 -21.95 16.33 10.54
CA ASP A 55 -21.14 15.14 10.44
C ASP A 55 -20.56 15.02 9.03
N THR A 56 -19.26 14.78 8.95
CA THR A 56 -18.53 14.62 7.68
C THR A 56 -18.01 13.20 7.50
N LEU A 57 -18.04 12.42 8.56
CA LEU A 57 -17.66 11.02 8.58
C LEU A 57 -18.43 10.33 9.71
N SER A 58 -19.07 9.21 9.42
CA SER A 58 -19.62 8.28 10.40
C SER A 58 -19.55 6.88 9.80
N LEU A 59 -18.56 6.09 10.21
CA LEU A 59 -18.25 4.77 9.63
C LEU A 59 -18.11 3.72 10.71
N ALA A 60 -18.71 2.57 10.48
CA ALA A 60 -18.47 1.36 11.25
C ALA A 60 -17.83 0.29 10.34
N ASN A 61 -16.82 -0.40 10.85
CA ASN A 61 -16.14 -1.49 10.17
C ASN A 61 -16.11 -2.74 11.03
N VAL A 62 -16.22 -3.89 10.36
CA VAL A 62 -15.92 -5.21 10.93
C VAL A 62 -14.97 -5.94 9.99
N ASP A 63 -13.87 -6.47 10.52
CA ASP A 63 -12.85 -7.19 9.77
C ASP A 63 -12.54 -8.54 10.41
N VAL A 64 -12.45 -9.56 9.58
CA VAL A 64 -11.98 -10.91 9.96
C VAL A 64 -10.74 -11.22 9.12
N ASP A 65 -9.64 -11.60 9.79
CA ASP A 65 -8.45 -12.15 9.16
C ASP A 65 -8.11 -13.47 9.86
N ALA A 66 -7.97 -14.53 9.10
CA ALA A 66 -7.63 -15.85 9.61
C ALA A 66 -6.68 -16.56 8.64
N LYS A 67 -5.69 -17.25 9.19
CA LYS A 67 -4.83 -18.17 8.45
C LYS A 67 -4.56 -19.41 9.26
N GLY A 68 -4.56 -20.54 8.58
CA GLY A 68 -4.23 -21.83 9.16
C GLY A 68 -3.31 -22.61 8.25
N GLN A 69 -2.56 -23.50 8.85
CA GLN A 69 -1.69 -24.45 8.16
C GLN A 69 -1.71 -25.77 8.91
N VAL A 70 -1.73 -26.84 8.15
CA VAL A 70 -1.55 -28.22 8.64
C VAL A 70 -0.36 -28.79 7.88
N LYS A 71 0.67 -29.17 8.60
CA LYS A 71 1.86 -29.85 8.08
C LYS A 71 1.72 -31.34 8.37
N GLN A 72 1.86 -32.15 7.34
CA GLN A 72 1.91 -33.61 7.46
C GLN A 72 3.19 -34.13 6.77
N ASP A 73 3.48 -35.43 6.98
CA ASP A 73 4.74 -36.02 6.52
C ASP A 73 5.04 -35.81 5.03
N ASN A 74 4.02 -35.71 4.17
CA ASN A 74 4.22 -35.63 2.71
C ASN A 74 3.71 -34.34 2.09
N TYR A 75 2.95 -33.51 2.83
CA TYR A 75 2.36 -32.30 2.29
C TYR A 75 1.98 -31.28 3.37
N ASP A 76 1.99 -30.04 2.98
CA ASP A 76 1.50 -28.90 3.76
C ASP A 76 0.23 -28.34 3.14
N LEU A 77 -0.81 -28.17 3.94
CA LEU A 77 -2.05 -27.53 3.53
C LEU A 77 -2.19 -26.21 4.26
N GLY A 78 -2.60 -25.17 3.56
CA GLY A 78 -2.80 -23.85 4.14
C GLY A 78 -4.05 -23.17 3.62
N PHE A 79 -4.60 -22.26 4.41
CA PHE A 79 -5.63 -21.33 3.94
C PHE A 79 -5.42 -19.93 4.51
N ARG A 80 -5.94 -18.95 3.79
CA ARG A 80 -6.03 -17.57 4.24
C ARG A 80 -7.37 -16.97 3.87
N VAL A 81 -8.04 -16.37 4.86
CA VAL A 81 -9.27 -15.61 4.72
C VAL A 81 -9.04 -14.22 5.28
N SER A 82 -9.39 -13.19 4.52
CA SER A 82 -9.40 -11.80 4.98
C SER A 82 -10.56 -11.08 4.32
N ILE A 83 -11.60 -10.88 5.10
CA ILE A 83 -12.86 -10.26 4.68
C ILE A 83 -13.20 -9.10 5.61
N GLY A 84 -13.98 -8.17 5.13
CA GLY A 84 -14.47 -7.06 5.94
C GLY A 84 -15.77 -6.50 5.40
N HIS A 85 -16.49 -5.85 6.27
CA HIS A 85 -17.67 -5.09 5.95
C HIS A 85 -17.54 -3.69 6.51
N TYR A 86 -17.87 -2.66 5.73
CA TYR A 86 -17.99 -1.31 6.25
C TYR A 86 -19.36 -0.73 5.92
N GLN A 87 -19.88 0.02 6.87
CA GLN A 87 -21.15 0.72 6.79
C GLN A 87 -20.90 2.22 6.99
N ASP A 88 -21.35 3.04 6.04
CA ASP A 88 -21.48 4.48 6.22
C ASP A 88 -22.77 4.77 7.00
N LEU A 89 -22.65 5.49 8.12
CA LEU A 89 -23.76 5.81 9.01
C LEU A 89 -24.19 7.27 8.90
N LEU A 90 -23.68 8.00 7.88
CA LEU A 90 -24.16 9.36 7.63
C LEU A 90 -25.63 9.33 7.17
N PRO A 91 -26.45 10.32 7.58
CA PRO A 91 -27.77 10.50 7.02
C PRO A 91 -27.69 10.54 5.48
N ASP A 92 -28.63 9.91 4.81
CA ASP A 92 -28.73 9.83 3.35
C ASP A 92 -27.59 9.08 2.64
N SER A 93 -26.81 8.28 3.38
CA SER A 93 -25.78 7.43 2.82
C SER A 93 -26.17 5.97 2.86
N ASP A 94 -26.44 5.39 1.69
CA ASP A 94 -26.66 3.94 1.52
C ASP A 94 -25.35 3.17 1.23
N LYS A 95 -24.20 3.77 1.51
CA LYS A 95 -22.89 3.19 1.16
C LYS A 95 -22.48 2.16 2.19
N SER A 96 -22.79 0.90 1.91
CA SER A 96 -22.18 -0.25 2.55
C SER A 96 -21.30 -1.00 1.54
N ASN A 97 -20.25 -1.61 1.98
CA ASN A 97 -19.37 -2.37 1.09
C ASN A 97 -18.76 -3.58 1.80
N ASP A 98 -18.93 -4.72 1.17
CA ASP A 98 -18.18 -5.93 1.51
C ASP A 98 -16.80 -5.88 0.87
N GLN A 99 -15.82 -6.43 1.55
CA GLN A 99 -14.46 -6.52 1.07
C GLN A 99 -13.93 -7.95 1.20
N ILE A 100 -13.42 -8.48 0.11
CA ILE A 100 -12.68 -9.74 0.10
C ILE A 100 -11.24 -9.42 -0.29
N ARG A 101 -10.33 -9.47 0.68
CA ARG A 101 -8.89 -9.20 0.46
C ARG A 101 -8.14 -10.46 0.09
N TYR A 102 -8.42 -11.54 0.81
CA TYR A 102 -7.88 -12.87 0.58
C TYR A 102 -8.96 -13.91 0.84
N LEU A 103 -9.02 -14.90 -0.02
CA LEU A 103 -9.83 -16.11 0.16
C LEU A 103 -9.15 -17.21 -0.65
N ASN A 104 -8.12 -17.83 -0.10
CA ASN A 104 -7.33 -18.81 -0.82
C ASN A 104 -6.96 -20.01 0.03
N PHE A 105 -6.68 -21.09 -0.69
CA PHE A 105 -6.17 -22.34 -0.21
C PHE A 105 -4.81 -22.60 -0.86
N SER A 106 -3.88 -23.21 -0.14
CA SER A 106 -2.57 -23.62 -0.65
C SER A 106 -2.27 -25.06 -0.25
N ALA A 107 -1.57 -25.74 -1.13
CA ALA A 107 -1.02 -27.05 -0.89
C ALA A 107 0.42 -27.07 -1.41
N SER A 108 1.35 -27.68 -0.65
CA SER A 108 2.72 -27.92 -1.12
C SER A 108 3.17 -29.30 -0.72
N SER A 109 4.10 -29.89 -1.50
CA SER A 109 4.82 -31.09 -1.10
C SER A 109 5.74 -30.79 0.09
N GLU A 110 6.12 -31.80 0.85
CA GLU A 110 7.01 -31.67 2.04
C GLU A 110 8.33 -30.97 1.71
N ASP A 111 8.90 -31.32 0.58
CA ASP A 111 10.16 -30.76 0.05
C ASP A 111 9.97 -29.39 -0.65
N ASN A 112 8.73 -28.90 -0.72
CA ASN A 112 8.34 -27.70 -1.46
C ASN A 112 8.63 -27.72 -2.97
N LEU A 113 8.93 -28.89 -3.56
CA LEU A 113 9.15 -29.02 -5.00
C LEU A 113 7.89 -28.66 -5.81
N TYR A 114 6.71 -28.90 -5.25
CA TYR A 114 5.42 -28.57 -5.90
C TYR A 114 4.56 -27.73 -4.96
N GLN A 115 4.03 -26.64 -5.47
CA GLN A 115 3.13 -25.77 -4.74
C GLN A 115 1.93 -25.41 -5.62
N LEU A 116 0.74 -25.47 -5.01
CA LEU A 116 -0.53 -25.04 -5.60
C LEU A 116 -1.15 -23.99 -4.70
N LYS A 117 -1.64 -22.90 -5.28
CA LYS A 117 -2.43 -21.90 -4.57
C LYS A 117 -3.61 -21.48 -5.40
N VAL A 118 -4.82 -21.57 -4.84
CA VAL A 118 -6.10 -21.34 -5.53
C VAL A 118 -6.95 -20.35 -4.77
N GLY A 119 -7.63 -19.46 -5.48
CA GLY A 119 -8.59 -18.50 -4.96
C GLY A 119 -8.12 -17.05 -5.03
N ARG A 120 -8.76 -16.17 -4.24
CA ARG A 120 -8.42 -14.75 -4.19
C ARG A 120 -7.13 -14.52 -3.45
N GLN A 121 -6.15 -14.00 -4.16
CA GLN A 121 -4.79 -13.83 -3.69
C GLN A 121 -4.12 -12.60 -4.29
N ARG A 122 -2.97 -12.26 -3.76
CA ARG A 122 -2.07 -11.25 -4.31
C ARG A 122 -0.72 -11.91 -4.57
N SER A 123 -0.18 -11.74 -5.75
CA SER A 123 1.21 -12.04 -6.03
C SER A 123 2.01 -10.76 -6.05
N ARG A 124 3.26 -10.83 -5.62
CA ARG A 124 4.26 -9.80 -5.85
C ARG A 124 5.25 -10.40 -6.83
N GLY A 125 5.51 -9.67 -7.89
CA GLY A 125 6.34 -10.20 -8.98
C GLY A 125 5.58 -11.08 -9.98
N LYS A 126 6.32 -11.72 -10.86
CA LYS A 126 5.78 -12.62 -11.91
C LYS A 126 4.85 -11.89 -12.90
N GLY A 127 5.06 -10.58 -13.09
CA GLY A 127 4.23 -9.76 -13.99
C GLY A 127 2.84 -9.41 -13.46
N ILE A 128 2.48 -9.84 -12.25
CA ILE A 128 1.17 -9.59 -11.68
C ILE A 128 1.24 -8.43 -10.71
N PHE A 129 0.59 -7.32 -11.06
CA PHE A 129 0.52 -6.14 -10.22
C PHE A 129 -0.85 -6.04 -9.54
N GLY A 130 -1.06 -6.79 -8.49
CA GLY A 130 -2.31 -6.63 -7.74
C GLY A 130 -2.91 -7.92 -7.21
N ARG A 131 -4.22 -7.87 -7.07
CA ARG A 131 -5.04 -8.98 -6.58
C ARG A 131 -5.71 -9.67 -7.75
N PHE A 132 -5.92 -10.97 -7.61
CA PHE A 132 -6.62 -11.77 -8.62
C PHE A 132 -7.33 -12.96 -7.98
N ASP A 133 -8.29 -13.50 -8.68
CA ASP A 133 -8.96 -14.77 -8.42
C ASP A 133 -8.42 -15.79 -9.42
N GLY A 134 -7.69 -16.79 -8.94
CA GLY A 134 -7.05 -17.72 -9.87
C GLY A 134 -6.16 -18.74 -9.19
N VAL A 135 -5.24 -19.28 -9.97
CA VAL A 135 -4.36 -20.40 -9.61
C VAL A 135 -2.91 -19.99 -9.82
N ILE A 136 -2.03 -20.37 -8.91
CA ILE A 136 -0.58 -20.41 -9.08
C ILE A 136 -0.14 -21.86 -8.90
N LEU A 137 0.59 -22.38 -9.87
CA LEU A 137 1.34 -23.63 -9.81
C LEU A 137 2.81 -23.29 -9.82
N SER A 138 3.56 -23.82 -8.88
CA SER A 138 5.01 -23.65 -8.79
C SER A 138 5.70 -25.01 -8.70
N SER A 139 6.80 -25.17 -9.41
CA SER A 139 7.63 -26.36 -9.36
C SER A 139 9.10 -25.99 -9.32
N GLU A 140 9.79 -26.44 -8.27
CA GLU A 140 11.24 -26.36 -8.19
C GLU A 140 11.81 -27.60 -8.91
N PHE A 141 12.51 -27.39 -10.02
CA PHE A 141 13.05 -28.47 -10.86
C PHE A 141 14.55 -28.67 -10.67
N SER A 142 15.21 -27.71 -10.04
CA SER A 142 16.62 -27.77 -9.61
C SER A 142 16.76 -26.92 -8.36
N GLU A 143 17.76 -27.18 -7.55
CA GLU A 143 18.02 -26.37 -6.34
C GLU A 143 18.12 -24.89 -6.69
N GLY A 144 17.24 -24.08 -6.08
CA GLY A 144 17.16 -22.64 -6.31
C GLY A 144 16.51 -22.23 -7.65
N MET A 145 15.99 -23.18 -8.47
CA MET A 145 15.34 -22.85 -9.73
C MET A 145 13.86 -23.28 -9.72
N GLN A 146 12.96 -22.32 -9.77
CA GLN A 146 11.52 -22.52 -9.70
C GLN A 146 10.81 -21.96 -10.91
N VAL A 147 9.98 -22.78 -11.58
CA VAL A 147 9.04 -22.33 -12.60
C VAL A 147 7.67 -22.11 -11.97
N ASN A 148 7.00 -21.02 -12.36
CA ASN A 148 5.66 -20.73 -11.91
C ASN A 148 4.75 -20.50 -13.12
N VAL A 149 3.59 -21.12 -13.09
CA VAL A 149 2.48 -20.87 -14.02
C VAL A 149 1.35 -20.23 -13.26
N VAL A 150 0.80 -19.17 -13.80
CA VAL A 150 -0.31 -18.43 -13.20
C VAL A 150 -1.41 -18.22 -14.21
N ALA A 151 -2.66 -18.33 -13.74
CA ALA A 151 -3.84 -17.98 -14.53
C ALA A 151 -4.97 -17.50 -13.63
N GLY A 152 -5.81 -16.60 -14.15
CA GLY A 152 -6.94 -16.10 -13.37
C GLY A 152 -7.58 -14.83 -13.91
N TYR A 153 -8.32 -14.17 -13.05
CA TYR A 153 -9.12 -12.98 -13.30
C TYR A 153 -8.61 -11.81 -12.44
N PRO A 154 -8.18 -10.68 -13.03
CA PRO A 154 -7.69 -9.54 -12.27
C PRO A 154 -8.80 -8.94 -11.39
N VAL A 155 -8.48 -8.60 -10.15
CA VAL A 155 -9.39 -7.95 -9.20
C VAL A 155 -8.91 -6.54 -8.93
N THR A 156 -9.64 -5.55 -9.41
CA THR A 156 -9.26 -4.13 -9.34
C THR A 156 -9.35 -3.55 -7.92
N SER A 157 -10.31 -4.03 -7.12
CA SER A 157 -10.52 -3.57 -5.75
C SER A 157 -10.97 -4.71 -4.85
N SER A 158 -10.63 -4.65 -3.55
CA SER A 158 -11.18 -5.59 -2.55
C SER A 158 -12.71 -5.53 -2.42
N LYS A 159 -13.32 -4.45 -2.87
CA LYS A 159 -14.78 -4.25 -2.89
C LYS A 159 -15.47 -5.05 -4.00
N VAL A 160 -14.72 -5.47 -5.02
CA VAL A 160 -15.24 -6.34 -6.07
C VAL A 160 -15.30 -7.76 -5.50
N THR A 161 -16.51 -8.24 -5.22
CA THR A 161 -16.76 -9.56 -4.63
C THR A 161 -17.06 -10.63 -5.66
N LYS A 162 -17.44 -10.24 -6.88
CA LYS A 162 -17.74 -11.14 -8.00
C LYS A 162 -16.52 -11.30 -8.91
N LEU A 163 -16.44 -12.42 -9.59
CA LEU A 163 -15.49 -12.63 -10.70
C LEU A 163 -15.88 -11.74 -11.88
N ASP A 164 -14.88 -11.22 -12.58
CA ASP A 164 -15.03 -10.52 -13.85
C ASP A 164 -14.57 -11.44 -14.98
N PRO A 165 -15.47 -12.20 -15.63
CA PRO A 165 -15.09 -13.17 -16.65
C PRO A 165 -14.66 -12.52 -17.97
N GLU A 166 -14.94 -11.24 -18.17
CA GLU A 166 -14.52 -10.50 -19.36
C GLU A 166 -13.01 -10.27 -19.38
N ARG A 167 -12.36 -10.34 -18.22
CA ARG A 167 -10.91 -10.14 -18.06
C ARG A 167 -10.26 -11.41 -17.56
N GLN A 168 -9.28 -11.90 -18.28
CA GLN A 168 -8.52 -13.07 -17.91
C GLN A 168 -7.03 -12.85 -18.20
N PHE A 169 -6.19 -13.55 -17.47
CA PHE A 169 -4.76 -13.52 -17.71
C PHE A 169 -4.11 -14.88 -17.48
N TYR A 170 -2.94 -15.04 -18.08
CA TYR A 170 -2.00 -16.12 -17.80
C TYR A 170 -0.57 -15.62 -17.88
N GLY A 171 0.31 -16.29 -17.18
CA GLY A 171 1.73 -15.93 -17.15
C GLY A 171 2.61 -17.09 -16.76
N LEU A 172 3.88 -16.94 -17.11
CA LEU A 172 4.96 -17.86 -16.78
C LEU A 172 6.10 -17.07 -16.18
N SER A 173 6.70 -17.57 -15.11
CA SER A 173 7.95 -17.01 -14.58
C SER A 173 8.96 -18.09 -14.21
N LEU A 174 10.22 -17.72 -14.28
CA LEU A 174 11.36 -18.48 -13.79
C LEU A 174 12.03 -17.67 -12.69
N ASP A 175 12.06 -18.23 -11.48
CA ASP A 175 12.76 -17.66 -10.34
C ASP A 175 14.07 -18.45 -10.13
N ILE A 176 15.17 -17.75 -9.93
CA ILE A 176 16.50 -18.31 -9.71
C ILE A 176 17.04 -17.67 -8.42
N ASP A 177 17.04 -18.45 -7.37
CA ASP A 177 17.51 -18.03 -6.06
C ASP A 177 19.02 -18.35 -5.91
N ASP A 178 19.74 -17.45 -5.26
CA ASP A 178 21.16 -17.62 -4.89
C ASP A 178 22.08 -17.99 -6.07
N SER A 179 21.69 -17.53 -7.26
CA SER A 179 22.34 -17.93 -8.53
C SER A 179 23.78 -17.43 -8.66
N TRP A 180 24.11 -16.30 -8.04
CA TRP A 180 25.41 -15.67 -8.10
C TRP A 180 25.64 -14.72 -6.93
N GLN A 181 26.41 -15.14 -5.93
CA GLN A 181 26.88 -14.28 -4.83
C GLN A 181 25.77 -13.44 -4.16
N ASP A 182 24.73 -14.10 -3.62
CA ASP A 182 23.61 -13.45 -2.91
C ASP A 182 22.64 -12.65 -3.82
N ILE A 183 22.56 -12.98 -5.11
CA ILE A 183 21.60 -12.39 -6.06
C ILE A 183 20.48 -13.39 -6.35
N ASP A 184 19.24 -12.97 -6.11
CA ASP A 184 18.05 -13.64 -6.59
C ASP A 184 17.54 -12.92 -7.85
N PHE A 185 17.13 -13.68 -8.84
CA PHE A 185 16.67 -13.17 -10.13
C PHE A 185 15.37 -13.83 -10.55
N SER A 186 14.45 -13.08 -11.13
CA SER A 186 13.21 -13.59 -11.70
C SER A 186 12.95 -12.97 -13.06
N ILE A 187 12.53 -13.79 -14.03
CA ILE A 187 12.02 -13.32 -15.33
C ILE A 187 10.60 -13.79 -15.50
N PHE A 188 9.78 -13.01 -16.22
CA PHE A 188 8.39 -13.36 -16.46
C PHE A 188 7.91 -12.92 -17.85
N VAL A 189 6.91 -13.65 -18.33
CA VAL A 189 6.05 -13.28 -19.45
C VAL A 189 4.60 -13.31 -18.98
N PHE A 190 3.79 -12.37 -19.47
CA PHE A 190 2.44 -12.16 -18.99
C PHE A 190 1.53 -11.72 -20.14
N GLU A 191 0.35 -12.32 -20.23
CA GLU A 191 -0.70 -11.95 -21.18
C GLU A 191 -2.01 -11.75 -20.44
N GLN A 192 -2.70 -10.67 -20.75
CA GLN A 192 -4.02 -10.34 -20.22
C GLN A 192 -4.94 -9.89 -21.36
N SER A 193 -6.17 -10.35 -21.32
CA SER A 193 -7.21 -10.00 -22.30
C SER A 193 -8.44 -9.42 -21.62
N ILE A 194 -9.20 -8.64 -22.39
CA ILE A 194 -10.51 -8.12 -22.04
C ILE A 194 -11.44 -8.19 -23.27
N ASN A 195 -12.58 -8.87 -23.15
CA ASN A 195 -13.56 -9.04 -24.25
C ASN A 195 -12.90 -9.39 -25.59
N ASN A 196 -12.02 -10.39 -25.59
CA ASN A 196 -11.25 -10.86 -26.76
C ASN A 196 -10.19 -9.90 -27.32
N LEU A 197 -10.02 -8.71 -26.75
CA LEU A 197 -8.89 -7.84 -27.05
C LEU A 197 -7.70 -8.12 -26.10
N THR A 198 -6.50 -7.92 -26.60
CA THR A 198 -5.32 -7.88 -25.73
C THR A 198 -5.43 -6.67 -24.80
N ASP A 199 -5.55 -6.92 -23.49
CA ASP A 199 -5.54 -5.84 -22.48
C ASP A 199 -4.10 -5.44 -22.16
N ARG A 200 -3.18 -6.44 -22.07
CA ARG A 200 -1.77 -6.23 -21.77
C ARG A 200 -0.95 -7.45 -22.16
N ARG A 201 0.23 -7.22 -22.73
CA ARG A 201 1.21 -8.28 -22.99
C ARG A 201 2.59 -7.80 -22.56
N ALA A 202 3.17 -8.41 -21.53
CA ALA A 202 4.37 -7.90 -20.91
C ALA A 202 5.47 -8.96 -20.76
N VAL A 203 6.69 -8.45 -20.76
CA VAL A 203 7.89 -9.17 -20.35
C VAL A 203 8.59 -8.34 -19.28
N GLY A 204 9.26 -9.01 -18.37
CA GLY A 204 9.98 -8.26 -17.33
C GLY A 204 10.86 -9.15 -16.48
N GLY A 205 11.46 -8.51 -15.48
CA GLY A 205 12.32 -9.21 -14.53
C GLY A 205 12.48 -8.44 -13.23
N GLU A 206 12.88 -9.17 -12.24
CA GLU A 206 13.17 -8.70 -10.89
C GLU A 206 14.56 -9.16 -10.50
N LEU A 207 15.26 -8.33 -9.74
CA LEU A 207 16.55 -8.63 -9.16
C LEU A 207 16.55 -8.21 -7.70
N SER A 208 16.96 -9.11 -6.83
CA SER A 208 17.20 -8.84 -5.42
C SER A 208 18.64 -9.19 -5.06
N TYR A 209 19.29 -8.29 -4.35
CA TYR A 209 20.61 -8.50 -3.78
C TYR A 209 20.57 -8.18 -2.31
N PHE A 210 21.02 -9.10 -1.49
CA PHE A 210 21.10 -8.91 -0.05
C PHE A 210 22.37 -9.52 0.50
N LYS A 211 23.32 -8.67 0.89
CA LYS A 211 24.56 -9.11 1.52
C LYS A 211 25.00 -8.11 2.59
N ASP A 212 25.34 -8.62 3.75
CA ASP A 212 25.84 -7.83 4.89
C ASP A 212 24.97 -6.61 5.19
N SER A 213 25.49 -5.45 4.82
CA SER A 213 24.86 -4.15 5.11
C SER A 213 24.12 -3.54 3.91
N VAL A 214 24.13 -4.21 2.76
CA VAL A 214 23.54 -3.69 1.51
C VAL A 214 22.34 -4.52 1.13
N SER A 215 21.25 -3.85 0.77
CA SER A 215 20.12 -4.46 0.09
C SER A 215 19.76 -3.64 -1.15
N VAL A 216 19.50 -4.33 -2.27
CA VAL A 216 19.06 -3.72 -3.53
C VAL A 216 17.92 -4.55 -4.10
N TYR A 217 16.91 -3.90 -4.62
CA TYR A 217 15.82 -4.50 -5.36
C TYR A 217 15.56 -3.69 -6.62
N SER A 218 15.39 -4.38 -7.74
CA SER A 218 15.01 -3.79 -9.02
C SER A 218 13.91 -4.60 -9.67
N LEU A 219 13.00 -3.92 -10.36
CA LEU A 219 11.94 -4.50 -11.18
C LEU A 219 11.83 -3.71 -12.47
N VAL A 220 11.76 -4.42 -13.61
CA VAL A 220 11.45 -3.87 -14.93
C VAL A 220 10.26 -4.62 -15.50
N ASP A 221 9.28 -3.88 -16.01
CA ASP A 221 8.13 -4.39 -16.71
C ASP A 221 7.93 -3.58 -18.00
N TYR A 222 8.01 -4.24 -19.13
CA TYR A 222 7.83 -3.66 -20.44
C TYR A 222 6.63 -4.31 -21.14
N ASP A 223 5.66 -3.51 -21.52
CA ASP A 223 4.53 -3.96 -22.29
C ASP A 223 4.90 -4.01 -23.78
N ILE A 224 4.92 -5.22 -24.36
CA ILE A 224 5.33 -5.44 -25.77
C ILE A 224 4.18 -5.19 -26.74
N PHE A 225 2.92 -5.17 -26.28
CA PHE A 225 1.77 -4.87 -27.11
C PHE A 225 1.64 -3.36 -27.33
N PHE A 226 1.67 -2.57 -26.26
CA PHE A 226 1.67 -1.12 -26.32
C PHE A 226 3.05 -0.51 -26.59
N LYS A 227 4.13 -1.31 -26.57
CA LYS A 227 5.53 -0.89 -26.73
C LYS A 227 5.96 0.19 -25.70
N GLU A 228 5.51 0.04 -24.46
CA GLU A 228 5.68 1.01 -23.39
C GLU A 228 6.40 0.41 -22.18
N LEU A 229 7.31 1.19 -21.59
CA LEU A 229 7.85 0.89 -20.28
C LEU A 229 6.75 1.11 -19.24
N ASN A 230 6.25 0.04 -18.65
CA ASN A 230 5.12 0.08 -17.74
C ASN A 230 5.56 0.33 -16.30
N ALA A 231 6.67 -0.28 -15.87
CA ALA A 231 7.25 -0.04 -14.56
C ALA A 231 8.77 -0.21 -14.57
N LEU A 232 9.45 0.69 -13.86
CA LEU A 232 10.85 0.56 -13.47
C LEU A 232 10.95 0.97 -12.00
N LEU A 233 11.31 0.03 -11.14
CA LEU A 233 11.58 0.26 -9.74
C LEU A 233 13.04 -0.08 -9.46
N PHE A 234 13.74 0.82 -8.80
CA PHE A 234 15.07 0.60 -8.25
C PHE A 234 15.10 1.14 -6.83
N SER A 235 15.38 0.30 -5.87
CA SER A 235 15.44 0.69 -4.45
C SER A 235 16.54 -0.06 -3.72
N GLY A 236 17.04 0.55 -2.65
CA GLY A 236 18.03 -0.12 -1.85
C GLY A 236 18.26 0.57 -0.51
N SER A 237 19.06 -0.07 0.30
CA SER A 237 19.53 0.49 1.56
C SER A 237 20.97 0.05 1.84
N TYR A 238 21.68 0.90 2.56
CA TYR A 238 23.01 0.65 3.08
C TYR A 238 23.04 1.01 4.57
N SER A 239 23.51 0.08 5.40
CA SER A 239 23.71 0.30 6.83
C SER A 239 25.20 0.28 7.16
N THR A 240 25.69 1.29 7.86
CA THR A 240 27.08 1.35 8.32
C THR A 240 27.27 0.56 9.61
N LYS A 241 28.52 0.29 10.00
CA LYS A 241 28.87 -0.34 11.29
C LYS A 241 28.42 0.52 12.48
N SER A 242 28.30 1.84 12.33
CA SER A 242 27.77 2.79 13.31
C SER A 242 26.24 2.91 13.31
N ALA A 243 25.54 1.95 12.69
CA ALA A 243 24.08 1.89 12.58
C ALA A 243 23.42 3.08 11.85
N GLN A 244 24.17 3.86 11.10
CA GLN A 244 23.62 4.82 10.13
C GLN A 244 22.96 4.02 9.01
N ARG A 245 21.83 4.49 8.52
CA ARG A 245 21.13 3.87 7.38
C ARG A 245 20.81 4.91 6.32
N TYR A 246 21.19 4.58 5.11
CA TYR A 246 20.85 5.30 3.90
C TYR A 246 19.90 4.43 3.10
N SER A 247 18.78 4.98 2.65
CA SER A 247 17.84 4.27 1.77
C SER A 247 17.48 5.16 0.59
N TRP A 248 17.31 4.55 -0.57
CA TRP A 248 16.93 5.25 -1.79
C TRP A 248 15.86 4.45 -2.54
N SER A 249 15.06 5.16 -3.32
CA SER A 249 14.07 4.56 -4.20
C SER A 249 13.84 5.46 -5.41
N VAL A 250 13.85 4.87 -6.59
CA VAL A 250 13.42 5.49 -7.85
C VAL A 250 12.32 4.61 -8.42
N ASN A 251 11.18 5.22 -8.74
CA ASN A 251 10.03 4.53 -9.27
C ASN A 251 9.48 5.33 -10.47
N TYR A 252 9.52 4.71 -11.63
CA TYR A 252 8.81 5.13 -12.82
C TYR A 252 7.72 4.10 -13.09
N ARG A 253 6.49 4.54 -13.27
CA ARG A 253 5.40 3.62 -13.64
C ARG A 253 4.28 4.33 -14.39
N LYS A 254 3.61 3.59 -15.24
CA LYS A 254 2.30 3.98 -15.77
C LYS A 254 1.27 3.90 -14.62
N ASN A 255 0.36 4.86 -14.56
CA ASN A 255 -0.62 4.99 -13.47
C ASN A 255 -2.02 5.36 -14.00
N PRO A 256 -2.95 4.41 -14.11
CA PRO A 256 -2.76 2.97 -13.84
C PRO A 256 -1.72 2.33 -14.76
N TYR A 257 -1.35 1.09 -14.51
CA TYR A 257 -0.52 0.33 -15.45
C TYR A 257 -1.18 0.31 -16.83
N VAL A 258 -0.36 0.33 -17.89
CA VAL A 258 -0.86 0.35 -19.26
C VAL A 258 -1.73 -0.88 -19.53
N GLY A 259 -2.85 -0.67 -20.19
CA GLY A 259 -3.79 -1.71 -20.57
C GLY A 259 -5.01 -1.11 -21.27
N THR A 260 -5.59 -1.88 -22.18
CA THR A 260 -6.74 -1.48 -22.99
C THR A 260 -7.94 -1.02 -22.15
N ARG A 261 -8.09 -1.60 -20.97
CA ARG A 261 -9.13 -1.20 -20.00
C ARG A 261 -9.02 0.27 -19.57
N ASN A 262 -7.87 0.88 -19.67
CA ASN A 262 -7.70 2.29 -19.27
C ASN A 262 -8.55 3.24 -20.10
N ALA A 263 -9.00 2.80 -21.28
CA ALA A 263 -9.96 3.53 -22.12
C ALA A 263 -11.29 3.83 -21.39
N LEU A 264 -11.68 3.05 -20.37
CA LEU A 264 -12.87 3.33 -19.54
C LEU A 264 -12.70 4.52 -18.58
N ILE A 265 -11.50 5.01 -18.36
CA ILE A 265 -11.24 6.05 -17.35
C ILE A 265 -11.90 7.36 -17.76
N GLY A 266 -12.88 7.79 -16.95
CA GLY A 266 -13.62 9.04 -17.16
C GLY A 266 -14.75 8.94 -18.18
N GLN A 267 -14.99 7.76 -18.76
CA GLN A 267 -16.11 7.53 -19.67
C GLN A 267 -17.44 7.50 -18.92
N SER A 268 -18.53 7.70 -19.65
CA SER A 268 -19.91 7.64 -19.12
C SER A 268 -20.46 6.21 -19.03
N VAL A 269 -19.74 5.22 -19.54
CA VAL A 269 -20.10 3.81 -19.53
C VAL A 269 -19.30 3.04 -18.47
N ASP A 270 -19.91 2.01 -17.89
CA ASP A 270 -19.32 1.26 -16.78
C ASP A 270 -18.68 -0.07 -17.20
N SER A 271 -19.06 -0.60 -18.36
CA SER A 271 -18.53 -1.87 -18.89
C SER A 271 -17.70 -1.67 -20.17
N PHE A 272 -16.75 -2.58 -20.39
CA PHE A 272 -15.92 -2.55 -21.59
C PHE A 272 -16.72 -2.90 -22.84
N ALA A 273 -17.73 -3.77 -22.72
CA ALA A 273 -18.63 -4.11 -23.82
C ALA A 273 -19.44 -2.90 -24.30
N GLU A 274 -19.91 -2.05 -23.36
CA GLU A 274 -20.58 -0.78 -23.72
C GLU A 274 -19.61 0.19 -24.40
N LEU A 275 -18.36 0.27 -23.93
CA LEU A 275 -17.34 1.11 -24.56
C LEU A 275 -17.08 0.69 -26.00
N GLN A 276 -16.94 -0.61 -26.28
CA GLN A 276 -16.73 -1.14 -27.64
C GLN A 276 -17.88 -0.78 -28.59
N ASN A 277 -19.10 -0.65 -28.10
CA ASN A 277 -20.23 -0.23 -28.90
C ASN A 277 -20.22 1.27 -29.27
N LEU A 278 -19.44 2.09 -28.57
CA LEU A 278 -19.32 3.53 -28.86
C LEU A 278 -18.24 3.83 -29.91
N PHE A 279 -17.30 2.93 -30.14
CA PHE A 279 -16.19 3.09 -31.08
C PHE A 279 -16.37 2.15 -32.26
N ILE A 280 -16.02 2.63 -33.46
CA ILE A 280 -16.17 1.86 -34.70
C ILE A 280 -14.93 0.96 -34.90
N ASP A 281 -13.78 1.40 -34.37
CA ASP A 281 -12.49 0.73 -34.56
C ASP A 281 -11.85 0.44 -33.18
N ASP A 282 -11.28 -0.77 -33.06
CA ASP A 282 -10.54 -1.15 -31.84
C ASP A 282 -9.26 -0.30 -31.67
N GLU A 283 -8.68 0.22 -32.75
CA GLU A 283 -7.49 1.09 -32.69
C GLU A 283 -7.78 2.39 -31.94
N ASP A 284 -8.97 2.98 -32.12
CA ASP A 284 -9.42 4.17 -31.38
C ASP A 284 -9.48 3.89 -29.86
N ILE A 285 -9.87 2.67 -29.47
CA ILE A 285 -9.92 2.25 -28.06
C ILE A 285 -8.50 2.12 -27.47
N LEU A 286 -7.53 1.62 -28.27
CA LEU A 286 -6.14 1.48 -27.83
C LEU A 286 -5.47 2.85 -27.65
N ASP A 287 -5.70 3.77 -28.56
CA ASP A 287 -5.20 5.15 -28.45
C ASP A 287 -5.82 5.86 -27.24
N LEU A 288 -7.12 5.72 -27.02
CA LEU A 288 -7.79 6.23 -25.84
C LEU A 288 -7.22 5.64 -24.54
N ALA A 289 -6.89 4.35 -24.53
CA ALA A 289 -6.28 3.71 -23.37
C ALA A 289 -4.90 4.31 -23.03
N LEU A 290 -4.08 4.61 -24.03
CA LEU A 290 -2.79 5.28 -23.86
C LEU A 290 -2.97 6.72 -23.35
N ASP A 291 -3.90 7.47 -23.94
CA ASP A 291 -4.22 8.85 -23.53
C ASP A 291 -4.70 8.94 -22.07
N ARG A 292 -5.35 7.91 -21.56
CA ARG A 292 -5.82 7.83 -20.16
C ARG A 292 -4.77 7.24 -19.21
N THR A 293 -3.60 6.86 -19.71
CA THR A 293 -2.52 6.24 -18.93
C THR A 293 -1.45 7.28 -18.55
N LEU A 294 -1.54 7.79 -17.33
CA LEU A 294 -0.56 8.76 -16.82
C LEU A 294 0.79 8.09 -16.49
N THR A 295 1.85 8.88 -16.47
CA THR A 295 3.17 8.46 -16.01
C THR A 295 3.46 9.08 -14.63
N SER A 296 3.72 8.24 -13.64
CA SER A 296 4.14 8.65 -12.31
C SER A 296 5.63 8.41 -12.13
N LYS A 297 6.37 9.44 -11.74
CA LYS A 297 7.80 9.40 -11.42
C LYS A 297 7.99 9.78 -9.96
N THR A 298 8.73 8.98 -9.20
CA THR A 298 9.04 9.29 -7.80
C THR A 298 10.49 8.95 -7.52
N ALA A 299 11.19 9.82 -6.82
CA ALA A 299 12.53 9.57 -6.29
C ALA A 299 12.55 9.93 -4.81
N SER A 300 13.13 9.08 -3.98
CA SER A 300 13.26 9.34 -2.54
C SER A 300 14.63 8.95 -2.01
N LEU A 301 15.09 9.76 -1.06
CA LEU A 301 16.28 9.51 -0.26
C LEU A 301 15.88 9.57 1.22
N GLN A 302 16.39 8.66 2.02
CA GLN A 302 16.16 8.63 3.46
C GLN A 302 17.49 8.40 4.17
N PHE A 303 17.65 9.09 5.27
CA PHE A 303 18.80 8.99 6.14
C PHE A 303 18.33 8.76 7.57
N PHE A 304 18.99 7.85 8.28
CA PHE A 304 18.79 7.60 9.70
C PHE A 304 20.14 7.54 10.40
N GLN A 305 20.26 8.22 11.55
CA GLN A 305 21.46 8.28 12.36
C GLN A 305 21.09 8.13 13.84
N PRO A 306 21.48 7.06 14.53
CA PRO A 306 21.52 7.06 15.97
C PRO A 306 22.65 7.99 16.45
N ILE A 307 22.32 8.95 17.32
CA ILE A 307 23.30 9.86 17.92
C ILE A 307 23.90 9.16 19.15
N ASN A 308 23.04 8.53 19.94
CA ASN A 308 23.38 7.70 21.10
C ASN A 308 22.19 6.78 21.42
N ASP A 309 22.22 6.08 22.55
CA ASP A 309 21.16 5.16 22.97
C ASP A 309 19.79 5.81 23.16
N ARG A 310 19.74 7.12 23.39
CA ARG A 310 18.51 7.88 23.64
C ARG A 310 18.02 8.68 22.44
N TYR A 311 18.92 9.17 21.61
CA TYR A 311 18.57 10.10 20.52
C TYR A 311 18.89 9.51 19.16
N ASP A 312 17.94 9.64 18.25
CA ASP A 312 18.13 9.38 16.85
C ASP A 312 17.56 10.52 15.97
N VAL A 313 18.17 10.72 14.82
CA VAL A 313 17.75 11.68 13.81
C VAL A 313 17.43 10.93 12.53
N SER A 314 16.36 11.33 11.87
CA SER A 314 16.06 10.88 10.52
C SER A 314 15.67 12.06 9.63
N ALA A 315 16.04 11.95 8.36
CA ALA A 315 15.66 12.92 7.34
C ALA A 315 15.22 12.17 6.06
N SER A 316 14.31 12.75 5.32
CA SER A 316 13.92 12.22 4.02
C SER A 316 13.60 13.34 3.06
N LEU A 317 13.93 13.11 1.79
CA LEU A 317 13.57 13.95 0.66
C LEU A 317 12.88 13.08 -0.38
N THR A 318 11.71 13.49 -0.85
CA THR A 318 10.97 12.82 -1.91
C THR A 318 10.59 13.84 -2.97
N TRP A 319 10.86 13.50 -4.21
CA TRP A 319 10.35 14.19 -5.38
C TRP A 319 9.31 13.30 -6.08
N MET A 320 8.24 13.90 -6.56
CA MET A 320 7.19 13.22 -7.31
C MET A 320 6.71 14.10 -8.47
N ASN A 321 6.38 13.46 -9.58
CA ASN A 321 5.76 14.10 -10.74
C ASN A 321 4.73 13.13 -11.34
N LEU A 322 3.59 13.67 -11.77
CA LEU A 322 2.57 12.97 -12.52
C LEU A 322 2.40 13.69 -13.86
N SER A 323 2.48 12.96 -14.98
CA SER A 323 2.34 13.52 -16.32
C SER A 323 0.94 14.10 -16.58
N SER A 324 0.81 14.90 -17.61
CA SER A 324 -0.49 15.27 -18.19
C SER A 324 -1.16 14.07 -18.87
N ALA A 325 -2.47 14.20 -19.15
CA ALA A 325 -3.22 13.42 -20.10
C ALA A 325 -3.93 14.38 -21.08
N PRO A 326 -3.96 14.09 -22.40
CA PRO A 326 -4.67 14.93 -23.35
C PRO A 326 -6.19 14.84 -23.16
N GLU A 327 -6.94 15.76 -23.73
CA GLU A 327 -8.37 15.58 -23.93
C GLU A 327 -8.58 14.48 -24.97
N SER A 328 -9.36 13.46 -24.65
CA SER A 328 -9.61 12.33 -25.53
C SER A 328 -10.88 11.57 -25.13
N GLY A 329 -11.64 11.07 -26.12
CA GLY A 329 -12.86 10.30 -25.91
C GLY A 329 -13.92 11.06 -25.10
N GLY A 330 -14.02 12.39 -25.23
CA GLY A 330 -14.97 13.23 -24.47
C GLY A 330 -14.56 13.48 -23.01
N VAL A 331 -13.39 13.00 -22.59
CA VAL A 331 -12.86 13.24 -21.25
C VAL A 331 -11.89 14.43 -21.26
N PRO A 332 -12.05 15.42 -20.37
CA PRO A 332 -11.18 16.59 -20.33
C PRO A 332 -9.70 16.24 -20.08
N ALA A 333 -8.81 17.10 -20.59
CA ALA A 333 -7.37 16.96 -20.32
C ALA A 333 -7.05 17.07 -18.83
N ILE A 334 -6.04 16.35 -18.40
CA ILE A 334 -5.45 16.45 -17.07
C ILE A 334 -4.10 17.16 -17.19
N SER A 335 -3.93 18.26 -16.47
CA SER A 335 -2.67 18.97 -16.44
C SER A 335 -1.60 18.19 -15.68
N GLU A 336 -0.35 18.35 -16.08
CA GLU A 336 0.80 17.83 -15.34
C GLU A 336 0.83 18.39 -13.91
N SER A 337 1.19 17.57 -12.94
CA SER A 337 1.28 18.00 -11.54
C SER A 337 2.45 18.93 -11.26
N GLY A 338 3.41 19.04 -12.18
CA GLY A 338 4.70 19.65 -11.91
C GLY A 338 5.54 18.83 -10.93
N GLY A 339 6.74 19.30 -10.64
CA GLY A 339 7.59 18.69 -9.62
C GLY A 339 7.07 19.01 -8.23
N GLN A 340 6.72 17.97 -7.46
CA GLN A 340 6.32 18.09 -6.05
C GLN A 340 7.46 17.61 -5.16
N TYR A 341 7.73 18.33 -4.07
CA TYR A 341 8.82 18.03 -3.14
C TYR A 341 8.29 17.87 -1.73
N TYR A 342 8.82 16.85 -1.04
CA TYR A 342 8.50 16.55 0.35
C TYR A 342 9.82 16.36 1.11
N ALA A 343 10.12 17.26 2.03
CA ALA A 343 11.25 17.14 2.94
C ALA A 343 10.75 16.93 4.36
N ASN A 344 11.32 15.97 5.07
CA ASN A 344 10.99 15.70 6.46
C ASN A 344 12.29 15.57 7.26
N ALA A 345 12.27 16.06 8.50
CA ALA A 345 13.32 15.86 9.47
C ALA A 345 12.69 15.52 10.84
N TYR A 346 13.24 14.55 11.54
CA TYR A 346 12.76 14.09 12.84
C TYR A 346 13.91 13.94 13.82
N LEU A 347 13.69 14.39 15.03
CA LEU A 347 14.48 14.05 16.20
C LEU A 347 13.61 13.16 17.08
N SER A 348 14.07 11.95 17.37
CA SER A 348 13.44 11.04 18.31
C SER A 348 14.28 10.94 19.56
N ALA A 349 13.60 10.87 20.71
CA ALA A 349 14.23 10.74 22.01
C ALA A 349 13.50 9.67 22.84
N LYS A 350 14.24 8.71 23.37
CA LYS A 350 13.74 7.61 24.19
C LYS A 350 14.10 7.84 25.65
N ASN A 351 13.23 7.40 26.54
CA ASN A 351 13.51 7.41 27.98
C ASN A 351 13.89 8.81 28.52
N LEU A 352 13.13 9.86 28.11
CA LEU A 352 13.35 11.22 28.61
C LEU A 352 12.74 11.43 29.98
N TYR A 353 11.54 10.92 30.23
CA TYR A 353 10.78 11.12 31.47
C TYR A 353 10.60 9.81 32.24
N SER A 354 10.67 8.68 31.54
CA SER A 354 10.56 7.33 32.11
C SER A 354 11.30 6.32 31.25
N GLU A 355 11.44 5.09 31.73
CA GLU A 355 12.08 4.00 30.97
C GLU A 355 11.27 3.53 29.75
N HIS A 356 10.06 4.05 29.55
CA HIS A 356 9.12 3.54 28.54
C HIS A 356 8.52 4.64 27.66
N ASP A 357 9.07 5.84 27.66
CA ASP A 357 8.60 6.92 26.83
C ASP A 357 9.40 7.04 25.52
N THR A 358 8.73 7.54 24.49
CA THR A 358 9.34 7.89 23.20
C THR A 358 8.76 9.23 22.76
N ASN A 359 9.63 10.19 22.56
CA ASN A 359 9.28 11.54 22.15
C ASN A 359 9.81 11.81 20.75
N SER A 360 9.06 12.47 19.90
CA SER A 360 9.48 12.83 18.56
C SER A 360 9.07 14.24 18.23
N PHE A 361 10.02 15.00 17.71
CA PHE A 361 9.84 16.33 17.15
C PHE A 361 10.14 16.28 15.68
N GLY A 362 9.30 16.89 14.86
CA GLY A 362 9.47 16.81 13.42
C GLY A 362 9.13 18.12 12.72
N PHE A 363 9.83 18.32 11.64
CA PHE A 363 9.59 19.36 10.66
C PHE A 363 9.27 18.69 9.32
N ARG A 364 8.28 19.23 8.61
CA ARG A 364 7.95 18.84 7.25
C ARG A 364 7.77 20.07 6.38
N TYR A 365 8.38 20.04 5.22
CA TYR A 365 8.10 20.93 4.09
C TYR A 365 7.47 20.12 2.97
N SER A 366 6.42 20.65 2.36
CA SER A 366 5.79 20.07 1.18
C SER A 366 5.51 21.17 0.17
N GLN A 367 6.07 21.04 -1.03
CA GLN A 367 5.71 21.84 -2.18
C GLN A 367 4.86 20.99 -3.11
N LEU A 368 3.62 21.40 -3.26
CA LEU A 368 2.62 20.79 -4.15
C LEU A 368 2.49 21.66 -5.41
N SER A 369 1.75 21.20 -6.40
CA SER A 369 1.52 21.92 -7.65
C SER A 369 0.95 23.34 -7.48
N GLN A 370 0.19 23.60 -6.43
CA GLN A 370 -0.49 24.88 -6.22
C GLN A 370 -0.40 25.38 -4.77
N SER A 371 0.48 24.79 -3.94
CA SER A 371 0.61 25.21 -2.55
C SER A 371 1.92 24.76 -1.92
N GLN A 372 2.34 25.51 -0.91
CA GLN A 372 3.45 25.17 -0.02
C GLN A 372 2.92 24.96 1.39
N VAL A 373 3.42 23.94 2.08
CA VAL A 373 3.02 23.62 3.46
C VAL A 373 4.24 23.40 4.33
N TYR A 374 4.33 24.16 5.41
CA TYR A 374 5.29 23.97 6.49
C TYR A 374 4.57 23.37 7.68
N SER A 375 5.08 22.27 8.24
CA SER A 375 4.50 21.61 9.40
C SER A 375 5.54 21.41 10.48
N LEU A 376 5.14 21.69 11.73
CA LEU A 376 5.86 21.31 12.93
C LEU A 376 4.99 20.34 13.72
N TYR A 377 5.55 19.31 14.28
CA TYR A 377 4.81 18.40 15.10
C TYR A 377 5.64 17.81 16.23
N ALA A 378 4.95 17.56 17.33
CA ALA A 378 5.47 16.90 18.50
C ALA A 378 4.57 15.71 18.86
N THR A 379 5.18 14.60 19.21
CA THR A 379 4.49 13.40 19.69
C THR A 379 5.23 12.87 20.89
N SER A 380 4.51 12.59 21.97
CA SER A 380 5.05 11.90 23.13
C SER A 380 4.25 10.62 23.33
N ARG A 381 4.90 9.48 23.43
CA ARG A 381 4.27 8.19 23.72
C ARG A 381 4.79 7.68 25.04
N TYR A 382 3.88 7.48 25.96
CA TYR A 382 4.14 6.89 27.26
C TYR A 382 3.49 5.51 27.37
N ARG A 383 4.26 4.49 27.77
CA ARG A 383 3.77 3.13 28.02
C ARG A 383 3.78 2.84 29.51
N PHE A 384 2.67 2.26 29.98
CA PHE A 384 2.54 1.73 31.34
C PHE A 384 2.74 0.22 31.31
N ASP A 385 3.17 -0.37 32.42
CA ASP A 385 3.46 -1.81 32.54
C ASP A 385 2.21 -2.68 32.39
N ASN A 386 1.03 -2.12 32.63
CA ASN A 386 -0.26 -2.80 32.45
C ASN A 386 -0.76 -2.91 31.00
N GLY A 387 0.08 -2.56 30.03
CA GLY A 387 -0.26 -2.64 28.59
C GLY A 387 -1.00 -1.42 28.04
N ILE A 388 -1.28 -0.42 28.87
CA ILE A 388 -1.83 0.86 28.43
C ILE A 388 -0.72 1.73 27.85
N SER A 389 -1.00 2.48 26.79
CA SER A 389 -0.15 3.57 26.36
C SER A 389 -0.97 4.79 25.97
N ILE A 390 -0.41 5.95 26.24
CA ILE A 390 -1.00 7.26 25.97
C ILE A 390 -0.08 7.99 25.00
N THR A 391 -0.66 8.64 23.99
CA THR A 391 0.12 9.33 22.96
C THR A 391 -0.55 10.66 22.62
N PRO A 392 -0.24 11.75 23.32
CA PRO A 392 -0.56 13.10 22.86
C PRO A 392 0.28 13.45 21.61
N LYS A 393 -0.34 14.18 20.69
CA LYS A 393 0.28 14.72 19.49
C LYS A 393 -0.20 16.14 19.28
N LEU A 394 0.70 17.00 18.86
CA LEU A 394 0.40 18.36 18.46
C LEU A 394 1.03 18.62 17.10
N ARG A 395 0.27 19.19 16.19
CA ARG A 395 0.75 19.58 14.87
C ARG A 395 0.31 21.01 14.56
N PHE A 396 1.23 21.76 13.98
CA PHE A 396 1.01 23.09 13.42
C PHE A 396 1.30 23.02 11.91
N ASP A 397 0.38 23.55 11.10
CA ASP A 397 0.60 23.67 9.66
C ASP A 397 0.38 25.11 9.23
N ASN A 398 1.29 25.60 8.41
CA ASN A 398 1.13 26.84 7.67
C ASN A 398 1.14 26.53 6.18
N ARG A 399 0.01 26.75 5.53
CA ARG A 399 -0.19 26.54 4.10
C ARG A 399 -0.32 27.88 3.39
N SER A 400 0.41 28.04 2.30
CA SER A 400 0.25 29.12 1.34
C SER A 400 -0.12 28.53 -0.01
N ASN A 401 -1.20 29.04 -0.62
CA ASN A 401 -1.65 28.62 -1.94
C ASN A 401 -1.30 29.73 -2.97
N ASP A 402 -1.06 29.33 -4.22
CA ASP A 402 -0.68 30.23 -5.30
C ASP A 402 -1.79 31.25 -5.67
N ASN A 403 -3.02 30.96 -5.28
CA ASN A 403 -4.17 31.89 -5.45
C ASN A 403 -4.26 32.98 -4.37
N GLY A 404 -3.20 33.21 -3.58
CA GLY A 404 -3.15 34.21 -2.50
C GLY A 404 -3.83 33.77 -1.20
N THR A 405 -4.42 32.56 -1.12
CA THR A 405 -5.00 32.09 0.14
C THR A 405 -3.94 31.50 1.06
N SER A 406 -4.01 31.81 2.35
CA SER A 406 -3.18 31.21 3.37
C SER A 406 -4.03 30.54 4.46
N GLN A 407 -3.51 29.48 5.04
CA GLN A 407 -4.19 28.72 6.08
C GLN A 407 -3.22 28.31 7.19
N LEU A 408 -3.54 28.73 8.40
CA LEU A 408 -2.87 28.26 9.62
C LEU A 408 -3.75 27.23 10.32
N SER A 409 -3.20 26.06 10.67
CA SER A 409 -3.93 25.05 11.43
C SER A 409 -3.17 24.53 12.64
N ILE A 410 -3.92 24.17 13.68
CA ILE A 410 -3.45 23.51 14.88
C ILE A 410 -4.26 22.23 15.05
N SER A 411 -3.57 21.10 15.24
CA SER A 411 -4.21 19.79 15.30
C SER A 411 -3.74 19.03 16.55
N PRO A 412 -4.35 19.26 17.72
CA PRO A 412 -4.14 18.41 18.89
C PRO A 412 -4.86 17.06 18.69
N THR A 413 -4.18 15.99 19.03
CA THR A 413 -4.73 14.63 19.00
C THR A 413 -4.25 13.87 20.23
N PHE A 414 -5.10 13.07 20.79
CA PHE A 414 -4.80 12.24 21.93
C PHE A 414 -5.23 10.80 21.64
N ARG A 415 -4.29 9.87 21.75
CA ARG A 415 -4.54 8.43 21.59
C ARG A 415 -4.34 7.73 22.92
N VAL A 416 -5.30 6.91 23.31
CA VAL A 416 -5.19 5.88 24.34
C VAL A 416 -5.28 4.53 23.69
N GLN A 417 -4.42 3.61 24.07
CA GLN A 417 -4.48 2.23 23.60
C GLN A 417 -4.14 1.26 24.73
N TYR A 418 -4.79 0.12 24.70
CA TYR A 418 -4.51 -1.02 25.55
C TYR A 418 -4.17 -2.22 24.69
N GLN A 419 -3.10 -2.91 25.02
CA GLN A 419 -2.66 -4.11 24.31
C GLN A 419 -2.33 -5.22 25.31
N SER A 420 -2.97 -6.38 25.11
CA SER A 420 -2.63 -7.64 25.75
C SER A 420 -2.32 -8.70 24.69
N ARG A 421 -2.09 -9.94 25.09
CA ARG A 421 -1.86 -11.04 24.14
C ARG A 421 -3.02 -11.24 23.16
N LYS A 422 -4.25 -11.07 23.62
CA LYS A 422 -5.47 -11.37 22.84
C LYS A 422 -6.28 -10.13 22.48
N HIS A 423 -6.08 -9.01 23.15
CA HIS A 423 -6.92 -7.83 23.01
C HIS A 423 -6.10 -6.60 22.67
N TYR A 424 -6.58 -5.86 21.69
CA TYR A 424 -6.07 -4.53 21.36
C TYR A 424 -7.25 -3.57 21.25
N LEU A 425 -7.27 -2.56 22.11
CA LEU A 425 -8.24 -1.48 22.08
C LEU A 425 -7.52 -0.18 21.82
N TYR A 426 -8.16 0.73 21.11
CA TYR A 426 -7.66 2.08 20.96
C TYR A 426 -8.79 3.08 20.84
N GLY A 427 -8.50 4.31 21.31
CA GLY A 427 -9.32 5.47 21.11
C GLY A 427 -8.44 6.64 20.67
N ASP A 428 -8.79 7.28 19.54
CA ASP A 428 -8.22 8.53 19.07
C ASP A 428 -9.27 9.60 19.14
N PHE A 429 -8.97 10.72 19.79
CA PHE A 429 -9.81 11.89 19.77
C PHE A 429 -8.97 13.14 19.56
N GLY A 430 -9.55 14.12 18.93
CA GLY A 430 -8.83 15.36 18.66
C GLY A 430 -9.61 16.31 17.80
N GLY A 431 -8.92 17.35 17.38
CA GLY A 431 -9.48 18.35 16.50
C GLY A 431 -8.45 18.90 15.53
N ILE A 432 -8.96 19.53 14.47
CA ILE A 432 -8.20 20.35 13.54
C ILE A 432 -8.86 21.72 13.54
N PHE A 433 -8.15 22.71 13.99
CA PHE A 433 -8.60 24.10 14.07
C PHE A 433 -7.84 24.89 13.03
N TYR A 434 -8.50 25.40 12.03
CA TYR A 434 -7.83 26.17 10.99
C TYR A 434 -8.50 27.52 10.74
N ASN A 435 -7.65 28.48 10.40
CA ASN A 435 -8.03 29.80 10.02
C ASN A 435 -7.49 30.05 8.61
N SER A 436 -8.41 30.29 7.68
CA SER A 436 -8.11 30.65 6.27
C SER A 436 -8.24 32.15 6.08
N LYS A 437 -7.29 32.74 5.35
CA LYS A 437 -7.31 34.12 4.91
C LYS A 437 -7.17 34.18 3.40
N SER A 438 -7.87 35.08 2.74
CA SER A 438 -7.70 35.40 1.34
C SER A 438 -7.77 36.92 1.15
N ASP A 439 -7.22 37.42 0.05
CA ASP A 439 -7.24 38.84 -0.26
C ASP A 439 -8.67 39.38 -0.45
N PHE A 440 -9.65 38.50 -0.69
CA PHE A 440 -11.02 38.86 -0.99
C PHE A 440 -12.03 38.51 0.10
N VAL A 441 -11.67 37.73 1.10
CA VAL A 441 -12.59 37.24 2.13
C VAL A 441 -11.98 37.37 3.50
N THR A 442 -12.78 37.93 4.42
CA THR A 442 -12.46 37.95 5.87
C THR A 442 -12.13 36.54 6.37
N SER A 443 -11.19 36.48 7.30
CA SER A 443 -10.74 35.25 7.95
C SER A 443 -11.89 34.28 8.31
N GLN A 444 -11.84 33.07 7.76
CA GLN A 444 -12.79 32.00 8.08
C GLN A 444 -12.17 31.00 9.03
N LYS A 445 -12.83 30.80 10.17
CA LYS A 445 -12.44 29.79 11.14
C LYS A 445 -13.28 28.53 10.95
N THR A 446 -12.65 27.40 10.87
CA THR A 446 -13.33 26.10 10.78
C THR A 446 -12.67 25.13 11.75
N SER A 447 -13.47 24.27 12.35
CA SER A 447 -13.00 23.26 13.27
C SER A 447 -13.53 21.91 12.85
N ILE A 448 -12.68 20.89 12.88
CA ILE A 448 -13.07 19.50 12.68
C ILE A 448 -12.75 18.76 13.97
N TYR A 449 -13.74 18.10 14.54
CA TYR A 449 -13.58 17.22 15.68
C TYR A 449 -13.71 15.78 15.23
N PHE A 450 -12.91 14.88 15.81
CA PHE A 450 -13.00 13.46 15.47
C PHE A 450 -12.85 12.56 16.67
N LEU A 451 -13.52 11.41 16.59
CA LEU A 451 -13.44 10.29 17.51
C LEU A 451 -13.30 9.01 16.71
N TYR A 452 -12.26 8.24 16.98
CA TYR A 452 -12.04 6.91 16.39
C TYR A 452 -11.86 5.91 17.52
N LEU A 453 -12.67 4.88 17.53
CA LEU A 453 -12.61 3.79 18.49
C LEU A 453 -12.39 2.48 17.76
N GLY A 454 -11.56 1.60 18.30
CA GLY A 454 -11.34 0.31 17.69
C GLY A 454 -11.00 -0.76 18.70
N TYR A 455 -11.46 -1.96 18.39
CA TYR A 455 -11.18 -3.17 19.14
C TYR A 455 -10.75 -4.28 18.20
N ARG A 456 -9.75 -5.06 18.62
CA ARG A 456 -9.32 -6.26 17.92
C ARG A 456 -9.07 -7.39 18.92
N TYR A 457 -9.64 -8.51 18.60
CA TYR A 457 -9.41 -9.78 19.31
C TYR A 457 -8.53 -10.68 18.46
N TYR A 458 -7.45 -11.19 19.04
CA TYR A 458 -6.56 -12.17 18.43
C TYR A 458 -6.87 -13.57 18.95
N PHE A 459 -6.99 -14.54 18.05
CA PHE A 459 -7.25 -15.93 18.39
C PHE A 459 -6.20 -16.84 17.75
N GLY A 460 -5.97 -17.99 18.39
CA GLY A 460 -4.98 -18.97 17.98
C GLY A 460 -3.54 -18.54 18.36
N GLY A 461 -2.59 -19.44 18.25
CA GLY A 461 -1.16 -19.25 18.59
C GLY A 461 -0.56 -20.58 18.99
#